data_0c49e2b632db8ba5e7db68407c2ef4bb
#
_entry.id   0c49e2b632db8ba5e7db68407c2ef4bb
#
_cell.length_a   1.000
_cell.length_b   1.000
_cell.length_c   1.000
_cell.angle_alpha   90.00
_cell.angle_beta   90.00
_cell.angle_gamma   90.00
#
_symmetry.space_group_name_H-M   'P 1'
#
loop_
_entity.id
_entity.type
_entity.pdbx_description
1 polymer ?
#
loop_
_entity_poly.entity_id
_entity_poly.type
_entity_poly.pdbx_seq_one_letter_code
_entity_poly.pdbx_strand_id
1 'polypeptide(L)'
;MQTINVTRQAQSGERLPDVVMRALPYRLSEEIRKSNYPFIEEIRMRAGRRCSLVVSGRNIMLQTVLDRKEVGDILEGMCQGSLYAFSDTINQGYISLPDGVRVGVCGRAGCEGERIIGIYEVTSLSVRIPHRSRPVGEEICRLLHGFKRTSGVLIYSPPGVGKTTLLRSVAAMLSSGRWDGGHEPLRTVIIDTRGELAFAGEGRDLCLDVLSGYPRRKGIEIATRCLNAEVIICDEIGDYEEAMSLVASHNCGVPLIASAHAGSVEQLLSRTGLRLLHEAKIFGAYAGIERDGRGGFKYDFTMHSSDL
;
A
#
# COMPACT_ATOMS: atom_id res chain seq x y z
N MET A 1 12.03 19.54 -18.45
CA MET A 1 11.85 18.53 -17.39
C MET A 1 13.06 17.63 -17.37
N GLN A 2 13.77 17.54 -16.25
CA GLN A 2 14.87 16.59 -16.08
C GLN A 2 14.34 15.34 -15.35
N THR A 3 14.61 14.16 -15.90
CA THR A 3 14.19 12.88 -15.33
C THR A 3 15.37 12.27 -14.60
N ILE A 4 15.19 11.95 -13.32
CA ILE A 4 16.18 11.25 -12.49
C ILE A 4 15.63 9.86 -12.19
N ASN A 5 16.30 8.83 -12.71
CA ASN A 5 15.94 7.43 -12.47
C ASN A 5 16.66 6.89 -11.25
N VAL A 6 15.92 6.52 -10.21
CA VAL A 6 16.46 5.85 -9.02
C VAL A 6 15.94 4.41 -8.98
N THR A 7 16.82 3.46 -9.23
CA THR A 7 16.52 2.03 -9.11
C THR A 7 17.05 1.55 -7.76
N ARG A 8 16.18 1.23 -6.80
CA ARG A 8 16.58 0.53 -5.58
C ARG A 8 16.38 -0.97 -5.76
N GLN A 9 17.46 -1.73 -5.67
CA GLN A 9 17.41 -3.19 -5.57
C GLN A 9 16.74 -3.59 -4.26
N ALA A 10 15.79 -4.53 -4.34
CA ALA A 10 15.24 -5.20 -3.19
C ALA A 10 16.38 -5.85 -2.37
N GLN A 11 16.55 -5.44 -1.12
CA GLN A 11 17.39 -6.19 -0.17
C GLN A 11 16.77 -7.57 0.06
N SER A 12 17.58 -8.57 0.37
CA SER A 12 17.27 -10.01 0.59
C SER A 12 15.83 -10.29 1.05
N GLY A 13 15.16 -11.20 0.33
CA GLY A 13 13.73 -11.51 0.43
C GLY A 13 13.22 -11.60 1.87
N GLU A 14 12.07 -10.99 2.11
CA GLU A 14 11.33 -11.15 3.36
C GLU A 14 10.97 -12.64 3.53
N ARG A 15 11.31 -13.21 4.68
CA ARG A 15 10.87 -14.56 5.04
C ARG A 15 9.34 -14.58 5.12
N LEU A 16 8.74 -15.59 4.52
CA LEU A 16 7.32 -15.84 4.72
C LEU A 16 7.01 -15.99 6.21
N PRO A 17 5.87 -15.46 6.70
CA PRO A 17 5.50 -15.56 8.10
C PRO A 17 5.52 -17.01 8.59
N ASP A 18 6.09 -17.23 9.77
CA ASP A 18 6.27 -18.57 10.34
C ASP A 18 4.94 -19.31 10.49
N VAL A 19 3.87 -18.59 10.82
CA VAL A 19 2.51 -19.16 10.95
C VAL A 19 2.04 -19.80 9.64
N VAL A 20 2.39 -19.20 8.51
CA VAL A 20 2.08 -19.74 7.17
C VAL A 20 2.96 -20.94 6.88
N MET A 21 4.28 -20.78 7.04
CA MET A 21 5.23 -21.84 6.67
C MET A 21 5.06 -23.13 7.48
N ARG A 22 4.66 -23.04 8.74
CA ARG A 22 4.40 -24.21 9.61
C ARG A 22 3.15 -24.98 9.21
N ALA A 23 2.15 -24.30 8.64
CA ALA A 23 0.91 -24.93 8.21
C ALA A 23 1.02 -25.60 6.84
N LEU A 24 2.02 -25.24 6.02
CA LEU A 24 2.19 -25.81 4.67
C LEU A 24 2.82 -27.21 4.73
N PRO A 25 2.38 -28.16 3.90
CA PRO A 25 3.08 -29.44 3.70
C PRO A 25 4.53 -29.23 3.25
N TYR A 26 5.43 -30.09 3.71
CA TYR A 26 6.87 -30.00 3.44
C TYR A 26 7.17 -29.81 1.94
N ARG A 27 6.52 -30.59 1.06
CA ARG A 27 6.74 -30.49 -0.41
C ARG A 27 6.41 -29.10 -0.97
N LEU A 28 5.34 -28.46 -0.48
CA LEU A 28 4.96 -27.12 -0.94
C LEU A 28 5.90 -26.06 -0.38
N SER A 29 6.24 -26.15 0.91
CA SER A 29 7.16 -25.21 1.56
C SER A 29 8.56 -25.26 0.94
N GLU A 30 9.06 -26.45 0.57
CA GLU A 30 10.33 -26.62 -0.11
C GLU A 30 10.32 -26.08 -1.54
N GLU A 31 9.22 -26.32 -2.28
CA GLU A 31 9.10 -25.78 -3.64
C GLU A 31 9.09 -24.24 -3.60
N ILE A 32 8.37 -23.64 -2.63
CA ILE A 32 8.36 -22.19 -2.43
C ILE A 32 9.77 -21.67 -2.08
N ARG A 33 10.51 -22.33 -1.18
CA ARG A 33 11.87 -21.93 -0.82
C ARG A 33 12.81 -22.00 -2.03
N LYS A 34 12.72 -23.06 -2.82
CA LYS A 34 13.57 -23.28 -4.02
C LYS A 34 13.25 -22.29 -5.14
N SER A 35 12.03 -21.77 -5.19
CA SER A 35 11.63 -20.77 -6.20
C SER A 35 12.39 -19.46 -6.05
N ASN A 36 12.92 -19.19 -4.85
CA ASN A 36 13.75 -18.03 -4.50
C ASN A 36 13.12 -16.66 -4.89
N TYR A 37 11.80 -16.59 -4.92
CA TYR A 37 11.10 -15.33 -5.15
C TYR A 37 11.21 -14.43 -3.92
N PRO A 38 11.72 -13.19 -4.05
CA PRO A 38 11.98 -12.33 -2.90
C PRO A 38 10.71 -11.79 -2.25
N PHE A 39 9.61 -11.65 -3.00
CA PHE A 39 8.36 -11.07 -2.52
C PHE A 39 7.17 -11.87 -3.04
N ILE A 40 6.64 -12.75 -2.22
CA ILE A 40 5.44 -13.52 -2.52
C ILE A 40 4.25 -12.79 -1.92
N GLU A 41 3.42 -12.19 -2.76
CA GLU A 41 2.23 -11.43 -2.35
C GLU A 41 1.08 -12.34 -1.91
N GLU A 42 0.96 -13.52 -2.53
CA GLU A 42 -0.12 -14.46 -2.27
C GLU A 42 0.29 -15.89 -2.61
N ILE A 43 -0.14 -16.83 -1.77
CA ILE A 43 -0.04 -18.28 -2.05
C ILE A 43 -1.46 -18.78 -2.29
N ARG A 44 -1.72 -19.34 -3.46
CA ARG A 44 -3.01 -19.90 -3.83
C ARG A 44 -2.97 -21.42 -3.91
N MET A 45 -3.81 -22.03 -3.11
CA MET A 45 -3.97 -23.48 -3.02
C MET A 45 -5.40 -23.87 -3.40
N ARG A 46 -5.55 -24.78 -4.35
CA ARG A 46 -6.84 -25.26 -4.84
C ARG A 46 -6.80 -26.77 -4.90
N ALA A 47 -7.75 -27.45 -4.27
CA ALA A 47 -7.84 -28.90 -4.25
C ALA A 47 -7.89 -29.49 -5.68
N GLY A 48 -7.04 -30.47 -5.96
CA GLY A 48 -6.94 -31.14 -7.24
C GLY A 48 -6.30 -30.30 -8.35
N ARG A 49 -5.73 -29.13 -8.04
CA ARG A 49 -5.08 -28.24 -9.02
C ARG A 49 -3.69 -27.83 -8.52
N ARG A 50 -2.83 -27.44 -9.45
CA ARG A 50 -1.51 -26.90 -9.11
C ARG A 50 -1.63 -25.66 -8.27
N CYS A 51 -0.84 -25.58 -7.21
CA CYS A 51 -0.68 -24.38 -6.41
C CYS A 51 -0.06 -23.26 -7.26
N SER A 52 -0.25 -22.02 -6.85
CA SER A 52 0.37 -20.89 -7.52
C SER A 52 0.77 -19.82 -6.51
N LEU A 53 1.78 -19.04 -6.87
CA LEU A 53 2.19 -17.84 -6.17
C LEU A 53 1.76 -16.62 -6.96
N VAL A 54 1.49 -15.52 -6.27
CA VAL A 54 1.43 -14.19 -6.88
C VAL A 54 2.70 -13.45 -6.49
N VAL A 55 3.47 -13.05 -7.50
CA VAL A 55 4.72 -12.31 -7.35
C VAL A 55 4.69 -11.13 -8.31
N SER A 56 4.80 -9.93 -7.79
CA SER A 56 4.70 -8.69 -8.59
C SER A 56 3.43 -8.64 -9.46
N GLY A 57 2.29 -9.08 -8.91
CA GLY A 57 1.00 -9.14 -9.59
C GLY A 57 0.88 -10.26 -10.63
N ARG A 58 1.91 -11.10 -10.84
CA ARG A 58 1.90 -12.21 -11.81
C ARG A 58 1.65 -13.55 -11.12
N ASN A 59 0.82 -14.40 -11.75
CA ASN A 59 0.61 -15.76 -11.27
C ASN A 59 1.72 -16.68 -11.75
N ILE A 60 2.39 -17.35 -10.81
CA ILE A 60 3.46 -18.33 -11.06
C ILE A 60 2.96 -19.69 -10.62
N MET A 61 2.86 -20.63 -11.56
CA MET A 61 2.37 -21.97 -11.27
C MET A 61 3.47 -22.83 -10.66
N LEU A 62 3.15 -23.47 -9.54
CA LEU A 62 3.99 -24.47 -8.90
C LEU A 62 3.69 -25.89 -9.45
N GLN A 63 4.53 -26.87 -9.13
CA GLN A 63 4.30 -28.28 -9.49
C GLN A 63 3.39 -28.97 -8.46
N THR A 64 3.42 -28.54 -7.20
CA THR A 64 2.64 -29.15 -6.12
C THR A 64 1.16 -29.07 -6.39
N VAL A 65 0.48 -30.23 -6.27
CA VAL A 65 -0.97 -30.39 -6.25
C VAL A 65 -1.36 -30.89 -4.86
N LEU A 66 -2.37 -30.26 -4.26
CA LEU A 66 -2.94 -30.64 -2.97
C LEU A 66 -4.29 -31.30 -3.17
N ASP A 67 -4.61 -32.31 -2.39
CA ASP A 67 -5.97 -32.85 -2.32
C ASP A 67 -6.86 -32.02 -1.36
N ARG A 68 -8.14 -32.39 -1.26
CA ARG A 68 -9.11 -31.66 -0.41
C ARG A 68 -8.76 -31.76 1.06
N LYS A 69 -8.28 -32.92 1.50
CA LYS A 69 -7.91 -33.15 2.88
C LYS A 69 -6.73 -32.25 3.26
N GLU A 70 -5.71 -32.22 2.45
CA GLU A 70 -4.53 -31.37 2.68
C GLU A 70 -4.88 -29.87 2.74
N VAL A 71 -5.80 -29.39 1.87
CA VAL A 71 -6.26 -28.01 1.94
C VAL A 71 -7.00 -27.74 3.26
N GLY A 72 -7.79 -28.69 3.75
CA GLY A 72 -8.46 -28.62 5.06
C GLY A 72 -7.45 -28.63 6.23
N ASP A 73 -6.49 -29.55 6.20
CA ASP A 73 -5.45 -29.70 7.23
C ASP A 73 -4.58 -28.41 7.32
N ILE A 74 -4.32 -27.75 6.19
CA ILE A 74 -3.62 -26.46 6.15
C ILE A 74 -4.44 -25.37 6.86
N LEU A 75 -5.74 -25.28 6.59
CA LEU A 75 -6.60 -24.31 7.28
C LEU A 75 -6.64 -24.57 8.78
N GLU A 76 -6.80 -25.84 9.18
CA GLU A 76 -6.79 -26.24 10.59
C GLU A 76 -5.47 -25.90 11.27
N GLY A 77 -4.34 -26.16 10.59
CA GLY A 77 -3.02 -25.79 11.07
C GLY A 77 -2.84 -24.27 11.24
N MET A 78 -3.37 -23.47 10.32
CA MET A 78 -3.37 -22.01 10.43
C MET A 78 -4.24 -21.51 11.59
N CYS A 79 -5.33 -22.21 11.89
CA CYS A 79 -6.22 -21.94 13.04
C CYS A 79 -5.70 -22.55 14.36
N GLN A 80 -4.49 -23.11 14.38
CA GLN A 80 -3.88 -23.75 15.56
C GLN A 80 -4.77 -24.87 16.16
N GLY A 81 -5.47 -25.62 15.30
CA GLY A 81 -6.37 -26.70 15.68
C GLY A 81 -7.76 -26.26 16.15
N SER A 82 -8.06 -24.97 16.18
CA SER A 82 -9.34 -24.44 16.67
C SER A 82 -10.14 -23.71 15.57
N LEU A 83 -10.70 -24.47 14.62
CA LEU A 83 -11.59 -23.90 13.58
C LEU A 83 -12.80 -23.18 14.18
N TYR A 84 -13.27 -23.65 15.34
CA TYR A 84 -14.42 -23.06 16.03
C TYR A 84 -14.17 -21.58 16.44
N ALA A 85 -12.96 -21.25 16.87
CA ALA A 85 -12.58 -19.89 17.23
C ALA A 85 -12.64 -18.90 16.03
N PHE A 86 -12.60 -19.42 14.81
CA PHE A 86 -12.64 -18.64 13.58
C PHE A 86 -13.95 -18.82 12.79
N SER A 87 -14.95 -19.52 13.36
CA SER A 87 -16.18 -19.87 12.63
C SER A 87 -16.88 -18.68 12.02
N ASP A 88 -17.01 -17.57 12.74
CA ASP A 88 -17.69 -16.37 12.26
C ASP A 88 -16.99 -15.74 11.05
N THR A 89 -15.66 -15.69 11.06
CA THR A 89 -14.87 -15.12 9.96
C THR A 89 -14.76 -16.10 8.79
N ILE A 90 -14.68 -17.41 9.05
CA ILE A 90 -14.73 -18.46 8.04
C ILE A 90 -16.06 -18.39 7.27
N ASN A 91 -17.17 -18.17 7.96
CA ASN A 91 -18.48 -17.98 7.33
C ASN A 91 -18.55 -16.69 6.48
N GLN A 92 -17.71 -15.71 6.75
CA GLN A 92 -17.50 -14.51 5.93
C GLN A 92 -16.48 -14.73 4.81
N GLY A 93 -15.90 -15.93 4.68
CA GLY A 93 -14.95 -16.32 3.65
C GLY A 93 -13.49 -15.98 3.93
N TYR A 94 -13.11 -15.66 5.17
CA TYR A 94 -11.72 -15.36 5.51
C TYR A 94 -11.34 -15.69 6.95
N ILE A 95 -10.03 -15.77 7.20
CA ILE A 95 -9.44 -15.68 8.54
C ILE A 95 -8.30 -14.64 8.52
N SER A 96 -8.07 -14.01 9.67
CA SER A 96 -6.94 -13.11 9.90
C SER A 96 -5.96 -13.78 10.87
N LEU A 97 -4.69 -13.85 10.48
CA LEU A 97 -3.62 -14.44 11.25
C LEU A 97 -2.68 -13.35 11.78
N PRO A 98 -1.76 -13.67 12.72
CA PRO A 98 -0.71 -12.77 13.15
C PRO A 98 0.08 -12.19 11.98
N ASP A 99 0.84 -11.13 12.22
CA ASP A 99 1.63 -10.41 11.21
C ASP A 99 0.81 -9.83 10.05
N GLY A 100 -0.52 -9.69 10.21
CA GLY A 100 -1.41 -9.12 9.18
C GLY A 100 -1.72 -10.05 8.01
N VAL A 101 -1.38 -11.33 8.10
CA VAL A 101 -1.72 -12.33 7.07
C VAL A 101 -3.23 -12.50 6.98
N ARG A 102 -3.78 -12.44 5.77
CA ARG A 102 -5.17 -12.74 5.48
C ARG A 102 -5.29 -13.98 4.62
N VAL A 103 -6.19 -14.89 5.02
CA VAL A 103 -6.46 -16.12 4.28
C VAL A 103 -7.90 -16.11 3.83
N GLY A 104 -8.12 -15.99 2.53
CA GLY A 104 -9.44 -16.22 1.92
C GLY A 104 -9.74 -17.71 1.93
N VAL A 105 -10.94 -18.07 2.37
CA VAL A 105 -11.41 -19.46 2.50
C VAL A 105 -12.57 -19.66 1.53
N CYS A 106 -12.43 -20.62 0.63
CA CYS A 106 -13.51 -21.01 -0.29
C CYS A 106 -13.84 -22.50 -0.10
N GLY A 107 -15.11 -22.80 -0.14
CA GLY A 107 -15.60 -24.16 0.03
C GLY A 107 -17.07 -24.28 -0.27
N ARG A 108 -17.67 -25.39 0.14
CA ARG A 108 -19.11 -25.62 0.05
C ARG A 108 -19.78 -25.05 1.29
N ALA A 109 -20.55 -24.00 1.10
CA ALA A 109 -21.32 -23.39 2.18
C ALA A 109 -22.61 -24.15 2.47
N GLY A 110 -22.94 -24.27 3.75
CA GLY A 110 -24.29 -24.56 4.19
C GLY A 110 -25.00 -23.25 4.50
N CYS A 111 -26.24 -23.12 4.05
CA CYS A 111 -27.00 -21.89 4.22
C CYS A 111 -28.33 -22.16 4.90
N GLU A 112 -28.76 -21.23 5.72
CA GLU A 112 -30.12 -21.15 6.25
C GLU A 112 -30.71 -19.82 5.74
N GLY A 113 -31.52 -19.92 4.69
CA GLY A 113 -31.91 -18.77 3.88
C GLY A 113 -30.70 -18.13 3.18
N GLU A 114 -30.49 -16.83 3.37
CA GLU A 114 -29.30 -16.10 2.85
C GLU A 114 -28.10 -16.14 3.83
N ARG A 115 -28.29 -16.69 5.01
CA ARG A 115 -27.22 -16.76 6.02
C ARG A 115 -26.37 -18.00 5.84
N ILE A 116 -25.06 -17.81 5.71
CA ILE A 116 -24.09 -18.91 5.75
C ILE A 116 -23.94 -19.36 7.21
N ILE A 117 -24.22 -20.66 7.46
CA ILE A 117 -24.11 -21.29 8.79
C ILE A 117 -22.85 -22.12 8.96
N GLY A 118 -22.12 -22.37 7.88
CA GLY A 118 -20.85 -23.08 7.91
C GLY A 118 -20.26 -23.30 6.52
N ILE A 119 -18.96 -23.55 6.47
CA ILE A 119 -18.26 -24.06 5.28
C ILE A 119 -17.86 -25.50 5.56
N TYR A 120 -18.48 -26.44 4.88
CA TYR A 120 -18.31 -27.89 5.16
C TYR A 120 -17.13 -28.51 4.42
N GLU A 121 -16.84 -28.07 3.21
CA GLU A 121 -15.75 -28.59 2.39
C GLU A 121 -14.91 -27.41 1.92
N VAL A 122 -13.72 -27.27 2.48
CA VAL A 122 -12.76 -26.25 1.99
C VAL A 122 -12.13 -26.76 0.69
N THR A 123 -12.29 -25.98 -0.36
CA THR A 123 -11.79 -26.35 -1.70
C THR A 123 -10.61 -25.48 -2.15
N SER A 124 -10.46 -24.29 -1.57
CA SER A 124 -9.30 -23.47 -1.85
C SER A 124 -8.99 -22.47 -0.73
N LEU A 125 -7.71 -22.12 -0.64
CA LEU A 125 -7.19 -21.08 0.24
C LEU A 125 -6.38 -20.07 -0.57
N SER A 126 -6.55 -18.79 -0.23
CA SER A 126 -5.80 -17.67 -0.79
C SER A 126 -5.09 -16.95 0.35
N VAL A 127 -3.83 -17.27 0.57
CA VAL A 127 -3.02 -16.71 1.66
C VAL A 127 -2.34 -15.44 1.17
N ARG A 128 -2.85 -14.29 1.60
CA ARG A 128 -2.26 -12.99 1.29
C ARG A 128 -1.24 -12.63 2.36
N ILE A 129 -0.03 -12.34 1.90
CA ILE A 129 1.12 -12.05 2.75
C ILE A 129 1.37 -10.55 2.69
N PRO A 130 1.17 -9.83 3.81
CA PRO A 130 1.50 -8.43 3.85
C PRO A 130 3.01 -8.28 3.82
N HIS A 131 3.50 -7.49 2.92
CA HIS A 131 4.89 -7.06 2.94
C HIS A 131 4.99 -5.84 3.86
N ARG A 132 5.93 -5.88 4.81
CA ARG A 132 6.27 -4.69 5.55
C ARG A 132 6.75 -3.66 4.55
N SER A 133 6.04 -2.55 4.51
CA SER A 133 6.39 -1.41 3.68
C SER A 133 7.83 -1.02 4.02
N ARG A 134 8.76 -1.26 3.10
CA ARG A 134 10.12 -0.72 3.26
C ARG A 134 10.04 0.79 3.15
N PRO A 135 10.93 1.53 3.83
CA PRO A 135 10.98 2.98 3.73
C PRO A 135 11.37 3.37 2.29
N VAL A 136 10.36 3.54 1.44
CA VAL A 136 10.50 3.99 0.05
C VAL A 136 10.25 5.48 -0.09
N GLY A 137 9.81 6.13 1.00
CA GLY A 137 9.48 7.55 1.05
C GLY A 137 10.68 8.49 1.16
N GLU A 138 11.87 7.98 1.40
CA GLU A 138 13.05 8.79 1.71
C GLU A 138 13.41 9.79 0.61
N GLU A 139 13.33 9.39 -0.67
CA GLU A 139 13.61 10.31 -1.79
C GLU A 139 12.57 11.44 -1.88
N ILE A 140 11.31 11.16 -1.54
CA ILE A 140 10.27 12.18 -1.48
C ILE A 140 10.51 13.14 -0.32
N CYS A 141 10.94 12.61 0.83
CA CYS A 141 11.33 13.44 1.97
C CYS A 141 12.52 14.36 1.62
N ARG A 142 13.54 13.84 0.90
CA ARG A 142 14.68 14.64 0.41
C ARG A 142 14.23 15.73 -0.58
N LEU A 143 13.35 15.42 -1.52
CA LEU A 143 12.81 16.40 -2.46
C LEU A 143 12.06 17.51 -1.73
N LEU A 144 11.17 17.15 -0.79
CA LEU A 144 10.44 18.13 0.02
C LEU A 144 11.38 19.04 0.81
N HIS A 145 12.43 18.47 1.38
CA HIS A 145 13.45 19.23 2.10
C HIS A 145 14.25 20.15 1.15
N GLY A 146 14.61 19.65 -0.04
CA GLY A 146 15.29 20.41 -1.09
C GLY A 146 14.50 21.63 -1.57
N PHE A 147 13.17 21.52 -1.65
CA PHE A 147 12.26 22.64 -1.94
C PHE A 147 12.10 23.63 -0.77
N LYS A 148 12.83 23.46 0.33
CA LYS A 148 12.66 24.25 1.56
C LYS A 148 11.19 24.25 2.04
N ARG A 149 10.47 23.20 1.70
CA ARG A 149 9.03 23.01 2.01
C ARG A 149 8.11 24.06 1.38
N THR A 150 8.47 24.63 0.23
CA THR A 150 7.63 25.59 -0.50
C THR A 150 6.78 24.95 -1.58
N SER A 151 7.17 23.78 -2.08
CA SER A 151 6.48 23.04 -3.14
C SER A 151 6.21 21.61 -2.70
N GLY A 152 5.13 21.04 -3.18
CA GLY A 152 4.72 19.66 -2.89
C GLY A 152 5.29 18.62 -3.86
N VAL A 153 4.89 17.36 -3.67
CA VAL A 153 5.22 16.23 -4.56
C VAL A 153 3.95 15.48 -4.94
N LEU A 154 3.74 15.25 -6.24
CA LEU A 154 2.66 14.42 -6.73
C LEU A 154 3.16 13.04 -7.13
N ILE A 155 2.65 12.02 -6.46
CA ILE A 155 2.97 10.62 -6.71
C ILE A 155 1.99 10.06 -7.73
N TYR A 156 2.47 9.40 -8.79
CA TYR A 156 1.59 8.80 -9.78
C TYR A 156 1.98 7.37 -10.12
N SER A 157 0.99 6.55 -10.41
CA SER A 157 1.12 5.21 -10.98
C SER A 157 -0.24 4.65 -11.39
N PRO A 158 -0.29 3.56 -12.16
CA PRO A 158 -1.50 2.75 -12.30
C PRO A 158 -2.05 2.26 -10.94
N PRO A 159 -3.31 1.81 -10.87
CA PRO A 159 -3.88 1.21 -9.67
C PRO A 159 -3.06 0.02 -9.15
N GLY A 160 -3.01 -0.18 -7.83
CA GLY A 160 -2.39 -1.36 -7.20
C GLY A 160 -0.86 -1.39 -7.19
N VAL A 161 -0.16 -0.36 -7.66
CA VAL A 161 1.31 -0.35 -7.72
C VAL A 161 1.97 0.01 -6.38
N GLY A 162 1.26 0.67 -5.45
CA GLY A 162 1.81 0.95 -4.11
C GLY A 162 1.84 2.42 -3.70
N LYS A 163 1.07 3.32 -4.37
CA LYS A 163 0.97 4.74 -3.99
C LYS A 163 0.62 4.95 -2.53
N THR A 164 -0.44 4.29 -2.06
CA THR A 164 -0.90 4.37 -0.65
C THR A 164 0.18 3.92 0.33
N THR A 165 0.92 2.86 -0.02
CA THR A 165 2.08 2.37 0.74
C THR A 165 3.19 3.42 0.81
N LEU A 166 3.49 4.07 -0.31
CA LEU A 166 4.48 5.13 -0.38
C LEU A 166 4.07 6.36 0.45
N LEU A 167 2.81 6.80 0.33
CA LEU A 167 2.27 7.90 1.15
C LEU A 167 2.37 7.62 2.64
N ARG A 168 2.05 6.39 3.08
CA ARG A 168 2.21 5.98 4.49
C ARG A 168 3.68 6.03 4.94
N SER A 169 4.60 5.54 4.09
CA SER A 169 6.03 5.59 4.38
C SER A 169 6.54 7.04 4.53
N VAL A 170 6.14 7.92 3.61
CA VAL A 170 6.48 9.35 3.68
C VAL A 170 5.90 9.99 4.94
N ALA A 171 4.64 9.72 5.28
CA ALA A 171 3.99 10.23 6.48
C ALA A 171 4.74 9.81 7.75
N ALA A 172 5.11 8.53 7.86
CA ALA A 172 5.87 8.02 9.00
C ALA A 172 7.25 8.67 9.12
N MET A 173 7.95 8.84 7.99
CA MET A 173 9.28 9.45 7.96
C MET A 173 9.25 10.93 8.34
N LEU A 174 8.35 11.71 7.73
CA LEU A 174 8.26 13.14 8.02
C LEU A 174 7.80 13.40 9.47
N SER A 175 6.79 12.66 9.94
CA SER A 175 6.24 12.84 11.29
C SER A 175 7.16 12.34 12.41
N SER A 176 8.08 11.42 12.11
CA SER A 176 9.08 10.93 13.09
C SER A 176 10.44 11.60 12.96
N GLY A 177 10.74 12.24 11.84
CA GLY A 177 12.07 12.74 11.51
C GLY A 177 13.10 11.63 11.22
N ARG A 178 12.69 10.36 11.15
CA ARG A 178 13.60 9.21 11.01
C ARG A 178 13.88 8.88 9.54
N TRP A 179 14.65 9.70 8.88
CA TRP A 179 15.12 9.47 7.51
C TRP A 179 16.46 10.20 7.32
N ASP A 180 17.29 9.73 6.39
CA ASP A 180 18.58 10.31 5.97
C ASP A 180 19.48 10.83 7.13
N GLY A 181 19.63 10.00 8.18
CA GLY A 181 20.47 10.32 9.34
C GLY A 181 19.77 11.07 10.47
N GLY A 182 18.52 11.50 10.28
CA GLY A 182 17.69 12.15 11.29
C GLY A 182 17.41 13.62 11.00
N HIS A 183 16.15 13.99 11.16
CA HIS A 183 15.62 15.34 11.00
C HIS A 183 14.64 15.67 12.12
N GLU A 184 14.27 16.92 12.27
CA GLU A 184 13.19 17.30 13.16
C GLU A 184 11.86 16.74 12.64
N PRO A 185 11.02 16.12 13.51
CA PRO A 185 9.69 15.68 13.15
C PRO A 185 8.84 16.86 12.65
N LEU A 186 8.11 16.66 11.55
CA LEU A 186 7.18 17.66 11.02
C LEU A 186 5.76 17.36 11.48
N ARG A 187 4.99 18.39 11.84
CA ARG A 187 3.55 18.28 12.05
C ARG A 187 2.88 17.90 10.74
N THR A 188 2.68 16.61 10.57
CA THR A 188 2.15 16.00 9.37
C THR A 188 0.65 15.77 9.54
N VAL A 189 -0.16 16.22 8.61
CA VAL A 189 -1.60 15.96 8.62
C VAL A 189 -1.99 15.11 7.42
N ILE A 190 -2.56 13.93 7.69
CA ILE A 190 -3.14 13.08 6.65
C ILE A 190 -4.63 13.41 6.50
N ILE A 191 -5.05 13.64 5.27
CA ILE A 191 -6.47 13.76 4.92
C ILE A 191 -6.88 12.49 4.19
N ASP A 192 -7.53 11.59 4.92
CA ASP A 192 -7.94 10.26 4.48
C ASP A 192 -9.44 10.20 4.23
N THR A 193 -9.85 10.63 3.04
CA THR A 193 -11.28 10.72 2.68
C THR A 193 -11.95 9.34 2.60
N ARG A 194 -11.19 8.29 2.26
CA ARG A 194 -11.72 6.93 2.00
C ARG A 194 -11.35 5.90 3.06
N GLY A 195 -10.56 6.24 4.07
CA GLY A 195 -10.04 5.29 5.05
C GLY A 195 -8.93 4.38 4.51
N GLU A 196 -8.30 4.75 3.39
CA GLU A 196 -7.27 3.94 2.74
C GLU A 196 -5.86 4.23 3.27
N LEU A 197 -5.65 5.40 3.86
CA LEU A 197 -4.39 5.80 4.48
C LEU A 197 -4.33 5.46 5.96
N ALA A 198 -5.34 4.76 6.50
CA ALA A 198 -5.43 4.42 7.92
C ALA A 198 -4.07 3.97 8.48
N PHE A 199 -3.54 4.79 9.37
CA PHE A 199 -2.31 4.53 10.10
C PHE A 199 -2.68 3.63 11.27
N ALA A 200 -2.52 2.33 11.13
CA ALA A 200 -2.57 1.41 12.26
C ALA A 200 -1.28 1.63 13.08
N GLY A 201 -1.33 2.57 13.97
CA GLY A 201 -0.61 2.79 15.20
C GLY A 201 0.80 2.21 15.43
N GLU A 202 1.65 2.13 14.45
CA GLU A 202 3.06 1.77 14.68
C GLU A 202 3.90 3.03 14.94
N GLY A 203 3.87 3.52 16.18
CA GLY A 203 4.80 4.54 16.65
C GLY A 203 4.15 5.56 17.59
N ARG A 204 4.54 5.50 18.87
CA ARG A 204 4.09 6.47 19.89
C ARG A 204 4.71 7.86 19.71
N ASP A 205 5.74 7.98 18.86
CA ASP A 205 6.56 9.18 18.71
C ASP A 205 6.38 9.80 17.31
N LEU A 206 5.13 9.99 16.87
CA LEU A 206 4.80 10.60 15.57
C LEU A 206 4.10 11.95 15.79
N CYS A 207 4.58 13.00 15.15
CA CYS A 207 3.88 14.28 15.01
C CYS A 207 2.86 14.20 13.89
N LEU A 208 1.83 13.33 14.03
CA LEU A 208 0.90 12.95 12.98
C LEU A 208 -0.55 13.07 13.43
N ASP A 209 -1.34 13.82 12.68
CA ASP A 209 -2.80 13.90 12.81
C ASP A 209 -3.48 13.29 11.59
N VAL A 210 -4.61 12.60 11.77
CA VAL A 210 -5.38 11.97 10.69
C VAL A 210 -6.81 12.49 10.70
N LEU A 211 -7.21 13.14 9.61
CA LEU A 211 -8.58 13.59 9.35
C LEU A 211 -9.30 12.52 8.49
N SER A 212 -9.92 11.54 9.14
CA SER A 212 -10.61 10.44 8.47
C SER A 212 -12.04 10.80 8.10
N GLY A 213 -12.44 10.54 6.84
CA GLY A 213 -13.79 10.80 6.35
C GLY A 213 -14.11 12.27 6.08
N TYR A 214 -13.14 13.16 6.23
CA TYR A 214 -13.34 14.58 5.91
C TYR A 214 -13.31 14.81 4.40
N PRO A 215 -14.22 15.66 3.85
CA PRO A 215 -14.05 16.16 2.50
C PRO A 215 -12.70 16.88 2.39
N ARG A 216 -11.92 16.59 1.34
CA ARG A 216 -10.50 17.02 1.22
C ARG A 216 -10.32 18.52 1.38
N ARG A 217 -11.17 19.34 0.72
CA ARG A 217 -11.14 20.80 0.86
C ARG A 217 -11.25 21.22 2.34
N LYS A 218 -12.20 20.62 3.08
CA LYS A 218 -12.40 20.96 4.49
C LYS A 218 -11.26 20.48 5.36
N GLY A 219 -10.71 19.31 5.05
CA GLY A 219 -9.52 18.76 5.71
C GLY A 219 -8.32 19.67 5.56
N ILE A 220 -8.06 20.20 4.36
CA ILE A 220 -6.95 21.13 4.10
C ILE A 220 -7.13 22.44 4.87
N GLU A 221 -8.34 22.99 4.89
CA GLU A 221 -8.64 24.19 5.69
C GLU A 221 -8.36 23.97 7.18
N ILE A 222 -8.79 22.83 7.73
CA ILE A 222 -8.55 22.48 9.14
C ILE A 222 -7.05 22.25 9.39
N ALA A 223 -6.38 21.50 8.52
CA ALA A 223 -4.95 21.24 8.65
C ALA A 223 -4.13 22.52 8.71
N THR A 224 -4.45 23.49 7.84
CA THR A 224 -3.71 24.76 7.75
C THR A 224 -4.08 25.72 8.87
N ARG A 225 -5.37 25.91 9.18
CA ARG A 225 -5.84 26.93 10.11
C ARG A 225 -5.88 26.49 11.57
N CYS A 226 -6.16 25.19 11.81
CA CYS A 226 -6.40 24.71 13.16
C CYS A 226 -5.28 23.80 13.69
N LEU A 227 -4.64 23.00 12.82
CA LEU A 227 -3.64 22.02 13.22
C LEU A 227 -2.19 22.51 13.00
N ASN A 228 -2.02 23.71 12.43
CA ASN A 228 -0.70 24.28 12.14
C ASN A 228 0.22 23.28 11.41
N ALA A 229 -0.32 22.60 10.39
CA ALA A 229 0.40 21.59 9.62
C ALA A 229 1.63 22.19 8.95
N GLU A 230 2.74 21.45 8.95
CA GLU A 230 3.96 21.76 8.19
C GLU A 230 4.00 20.98 6.87
N VAL A 231 3.24 19.91 6.78
CA VAL A 231 3.03 19.14 5.54
C VAL A 231 1.65 18.49 5.57
N ILE A 232 0.98 18.49 4.43
CA ILE A 232 -0.31 17.83 4.23
C ILE A 232 -0.11 16.66 3.27
N ILE A 233 -0.68 15.50 3.63
CA ILE A 233 -0.67 14.31 2.80
C ILE A 233 -2.11 13.93 2.48
N CYS A 234 -2.44 13.73 1.21
CA CYS A 234 -3.74 13.22 0.81
C CYS A 234 -3.62 12.18 -0.30
N ASP A 235 -4.58 11.24 -0.32
CA ASP A 235 -4.67 10.26 -1.39
C ASP A 235 -5.53 10.78 -2.54
N GLU A 236 -5.22 10.30 -3.73
CA GLU A 236 -6.00 10.35 -4.97
C GLU A 236 -6.68 11.69 -5.30
N ILE A 237 -5.91 12.65 -5.78
CA ILE A 237 -6.44 13.90 -6.35
C ILE A 237 -6.69 13.74 -7.85
N GLY A 238 -7.72 14.37 -8.38
CA GLY A 238 -8.01 14.30 -9.83
C GLY A 238 -9.24 15.03 -10.31
N ASP A 239 -10.11 15.47 -9.41
CA ASP A 239 -11.29 16.25 -9.74
C ASP A 239 -10.93 17.73 -9.96
N TYR A 240 -11.60 18.36 -10.94
CA TYR A 240 -11.37 19.76 -11.29
C TYR A 240 -11.77 20.73 -10.17
N GLU A 241 -12.91 20.52 -9.54
CA GLU A 241 -13.39 21.38 -8.44
C GLU A 241 -12.47 21.29 -7.23
N GLU A 242 -11.94 20.09 -6.99
CA GLU A 242 -10.96 19.83 -5.97
C GLU A 242 -9.63 20.56 -6.25
N ALA A 243 -9.15 20.48 -7.50
CA ALA A 243 -7.94 21.18 -7.93
C ALA A 243 -8.07 22.69 -7.76
N MET A 244 -9.21 23.28 -8.14
CA MET A 244 -9.51 24.69 -7.91
C MET A 244 -9.44 25.08 -6.43
N SER A 245 -9.97 24.20 -5.57
CA SER A 245 -9.95 24.42 -4.11
C SER A 245 -8.55 24.33 -3.54
N LEU A 246 -7.72 23.42 -4.07
CA LEU A 246 -6.31 23.28 -3.71
C LEU A 246 -5.48 24.51 -4.09
N VAL A 247 -5.68 25.03 -5.31
CA VAL A 247 -5.02 26.27 -5.75
C VAL A 247 -5.38 27.44 -4.84
N ALA A 248 -6.66 27.58 -4.51
CA ALA A 248 -7.12 28.65 -3.59
C ALA A 248 -6.53 28.50 -2.18
N SER A 249 -6.24 27.29 -1.74
CA SER A 249 -5.69 26.99 -0.41
C SER A 249 -4.15 27.04 -0.36
N HIS A 250 -3.48 26.90 -1.50
CA HIS A 250 -2.00 26.85 -1.59
C HIS A 250 -1.32 28.14 -1.12
N ASN A 251 -2.00 29.27 -1.17
CA ASN A 251 -1.51 30.54 -0.64
C ASN A 251 -1.18 30.51 0.87
N CYS A 252 -1.47 29.40 1.57
CA CYS A 252 -1.10 29.20 2.98
C CYS A 252 0.35 28.71 3.17
N GLY A 253 1.10 28.42 2.11
CA GLY A 253 2.52 28.05 2.18
C GLY A 253 2.84 26.66 2.73
N VAL A 254 1.82 25.79 2.91
CA VAL A 254 2.02 24.40 3.39
C VAL A 254 2.14 23.46 2.20
N PRO A 255 3.26 22.71 2.06
CA PRO A 255 3.45 21.78 0.95
C PRO A 255 2.47 20.62 1.02
N LEU A 256 2.01 20.20 -0.16
CA LEU A 256 1.08 19.10 -0.34
C LEU A 256 1.79 17.90 -0.96
N ILE A 257 1.68 16.73 -0.34
CA ILE A 257 2.05 15.46 -0.95
C ILE A 257 0.77 14.71 -1.27
N ALA A 258 0.59 14.37 -2.53
CA ALA A 258 -0.64 13.73 -2.99
C ALA A 258 -0.37 12.60 -3.96
N SER A 259 -1.39 11.79 -4.26
CA SER A 259 -1.31 10.78 -5.32
C SER A 259 -2.35 10.97 -6.41
N ALA A 260 -2.06 10.41 -7.59
CA ALA A 260 -3.00 10.34 -8.71
C ALA A 260 -2.78 9.06 -9.53
N HIS A 261 -3.82 8.64 -10.26
CA HIS A 261 -3.71 7.53 -11.20
C HIS A 261 -3.25 8.04 -12.57
N ALA A 262 -2.06 7.64 -13.00
CA ALA A 262 -1.55 7.88 -14.34
C ALA A 262 -0.41 6.91 -14.67
N GLY A 263 -0.18 6.61 -15.96
CA GLY A 263 0.96 5.81 -16.42
C GLY A 263 2.17 6.67 -16.80
N SER A 264 1.98 8.00 -16.98
CA SER A 264 3.06 8.94 -17.27
C SER A 264 2.67 10.37 -16.86
N VAL A 265 3.65 11.28 -16.84
CA VAL A 265 3.42 12.71 -16.54
C VAL A 265 2.54 13.35 -17.62
N GLU A 266 2.71 12.98 -18.89
CA GLU A 266 1.89 13.49 -20.00
C GLU A 266 0.42 13.08 -19.81
N GLN A 267 0.18 11.82 -19.46
CA GLN A 267 -1.17 11.33 -19.15
C GLN A 267 -1.76 12.05 -17.94
N LEU A 268 -0.95 12.30 -16.93
CA LEU A 268 -1.35 13.04 -15.72
C LEU A 268 -1.78 14.45 -16.08
N LEU A 269 -0.97 15.19 -16.85
CA LEU A 269 -1.22 16.57 -17.25
C LEU A 269 -2.29 16.72 -18.36
N SER A 270 -2.72 15.62 -18.99
CA SER A 270 -3.88 15.63 -19.88
C SER A 270 -5.21 15.89 -19.16
N ARG A 271 -5.26 15.64 -17.84
CA ARG A 271 -6.44 15.90 -17.00
C ARG A 271 -6.48 17.36 -16.60
N THR A 272 -7.60 18.03 -16.83
CA THR A 272 -7.77 19.47 -16.61
C THR A 272 -7.45 19.91 -15.17
N GLY A 273 -7.91 19.15 -14.17
CA GLY A 273 -7.63 19.46 -12.76
C GLY A 273 -6.14 19.36 -12.40
N LEU A 274 -5.46 18.31 -12.86
CA LEU A 274 -4.02 18.12 -12.59
C LEU A 274 -3.15 19.10 -13.35
N ARG A 275 -3.56 19.48 -14.56
CA ARG A 275 -2.91 20.54 -15.32
C ARG A 275 -3.02 21.90 -14.62
N LEU A 276 -4.18 22.22 -14.05
CA LEU A 276 -4.37 23.44 -13.24
C LEU A 276 -3.41 23.47 -12.04
N LEU A 277 -3.24 22.36 -11.34
CA LEU A 277 -2.29 22.25 -10.21
C LEU A 277 -0.84 22.41 -10.67
N HIS A 278 -0.51 21.92 -11.87
CA HIS A 278 0.80 22.10 -12.49
C HIS A 278 1.06 23.56 -12.82
N GLU A 279 0.14 24.23 -13.48
CA GLU A 279 0.25 25.66 -13.85
C GLU A 279 0.35 26.57 -12.61
N ALA A 280 -0.37 26.20 -11.54
CA ALA A 280 -0.31 26.88 -10.26
C ALA A 280 0.95 26.54 -9.42
N LYS A 281 1.84 25.66 -9.92
CA LYS A 281 3.09 25.23 -9.26
C LYS A 281 2.91 24.64 -7.87
N ILE A 282 1.80 23.95 -7.63
CA ILE A 282 1.52 23.28 -6.36
C ILE A 282 2.58 22.20 -6.08
N PHE A 283 3.03 21.52 -7.15
CA PHE A 283 4.02 20.45 -7.09
C PHE A 283 5.32 20.85 -7.78
N GLY A 284 6.42 20.81 -7.06
CA GLY A 284 7.78 20.99 -7.59
C GLY A 284 8.32 19.71 -8.25
N ALA A 285 7.76 18.54 -7.92
CA ALA A 285 8.14 17.27 -8.52
C ALA A 285 6.95 16.30 -8.70
N TYR A 286 7.12 15.41 -9.68
CA TYR A 286 6.25 14.30 -10.00
C TYR A 286 7.01 12.99 -9.79
N ALA A 287 6.52 12.10 -8.91
CA ALA A 287 7.15 10.83 -8.59
C ALA A 287 6.36 9.67 -9.23
N GLY A 288 6.85 9.13 -10.31
CA GLY A 288 6.32 7.91 -10.94
C GLY A 288 6.75 6.68 -10.18
N ILE A 289 5.85 5.72 -9.96
CA ILE A 289 6.16 4.43 -9.37
C ILE A 289 5.83 3.32 -10.35
N GLU A 290 6.80 2.44 -10.60
CA GLU A 290 6.63 1.23 -11.40
C GLU A 290 7.15 0.01 -10.62
N ARG A 291 6.59 -1.17 -10.91
CA ARG A 291 7.15 -2.43 -10.41
C ARG A 291 8.32 -2.85 -11.29
N ASP A 292 9.45 -3.20 -10.69
CA ASP A 292 10.69 -3.57 -11.41
C ASP A 292 10.67 -5.01 -12.00
N GLY A 293 9.55 -5.73 -11.85
CA GLY A 293 9.41 -7.13 -12.27
C GLY A 293 10.13 -8.15 -11.37
N ARG A 294 10.88 -7.69 -10.36
CA ARG A 294 11.59 -8.53 -9.38
C ARG A 294 11.00 -8.43 -7.97
N GLY A 295 9.82 -7.81 -7.85
CA GLY A 295 9.15 -7.57 -6.58
C GLY A 295 9.55 -6.27 -5.88
N GLY A 296 10.46 -5.48 -6.47
CA GLY A 296 10.83 -4.15 -6.02
C GLY A 296 10.06 -3.04 -6.75
N PHE A 297 10.45 -1.81 -6.47
CA PHE A 297 9.90 -0.62 -7.08
C PHE A 297 10.98 0.21 -7.75
N LYS A 298 10.66 0.73 -8.91
CA LYS A 298 11.45 1.74 -9.62
C LYS A 298 10.73 3.08 -9.49
N TYR A 299 11.49 4.12 -9.20
CA TYR A 299 11.00 5.48 -9.09
C TYR A 299 11.55 6.32 -10.22
N ASP A 300 10.67 7.12 -10.80
CA ASP A 300 11.00 8.11 -11.82
C ASP A 300 10.59 9.48 -11.33
N PHE A 301 11.54 10.41 -11.21
CA PHE A 301 11.29 11.76 -10.71
C PHE A 301 11.40 12.76 -11.85
N THR A 302 10.32 13.48 -12.07
CA THR A 302 10.27 14.60 -13.03
C THR A 302 10.11 15.92 -12.27
N MET A 303 11.09 16.81 -12.40
CA MET A 303 11.07 18.11 -11.74
C MET A 303 10.27 19.13 -12.52
N HIS A 304 9.57 20.02 -11.83
CA HIS A 304 8.95 21.20 -12.46
C HIS A 304 10.04 22.14 -12.96
N SER A 305 9.92 22.67 -14.16
CA SER A 305 10.99 23.43 -14.86
C SER A 305 11.36 24.79 -14.25
N SER A 306 10.77 25.19 -13.14
CA SER A 306 11.04 26.46 -12.46
C SER A 306 11.82 26.34 -11.16
N ASP A 307 12.17 25.13 -10.70
CA ASP A 307 12.81 24.86 -9.42
C ASP A 307 14.24 24.30 -9.56
N LEU A 308 14.89 24.60 -10.71
CA LEU A 308 16.32 24.36 -10.98
C LEU A 308 17.15 25.61 -10.82
#